data_a9acfcbdd4791f4fc2bdb2a0f9f337b5
#
_entry.id   a9acfcbdd4791f4fc2bdb2a0f9f337b5
#
_cell.length_a   1.000
_cell.length_b   1.000
_cell.length_c   1.000
_cell.angle_alpha   90.00
_cell.angle_beta   90.00
_cell.angle_gamma   90.00
#
_symmetry.space_group_name_H-M   'P 1'
#
loop_
_entity.id
_entity.type
_entity.pdbx_description
1 polymer ?
#
loop_
_entity_poly.entity_id
_entity_poly.type
_entity_poly.pdbx_seq_one_letter_code
_entity_poly.pdbx_strand_id
1 'polypeptide(L)'
;MSGVKATAQMARRRPGVREATPKPPANGVVLALPKGRILGEVMPLLKRAGIEPEPAFDDPDSRALKFATNLENVSIIRVRSFDVATFVAFGAAQLGVAGSDVLMEFDYPELYAPVDLGIGRCRIAVAEPAELLASDDPARWSHVRVATKYPEITRRHFAARGVQAECIKLNGAMELAPKLGLCRRIVDLVSTGATLEANDLVEVERIADVTSRLVVNRTALKTHPEVIGGWIERIREAVVLAG
;
A
#
# COMPACT_ATOMS: atom_id res chain seq x y z
N MET A 1 17.44 -45.05 -47.20
CA MET A 1 16.91 -43.73 -47.51
C MET A 1 15.48 -43.66 -46.99
N SER A 2 15.27 -43.14 -45.81
CA SER A 2 13.92 -43.02 -45.21
C SER A 2 13.84 -41.64 -44.57
N GLY A 3 13.04 -40.78 -45.20
CA GLY A 3 12.80 -39.43 -44.74
C GLY A 3 11.81 -39.40 -43.58
N VAL A 4 12.24 -38.84 -42.45
CA VAL A 4 11.38 -38.52 -41.32
C VAL A 4 10.74 -37.16 -41.57
N LYS A 5 9.42 -37.15 -41.79
CA LYS A 5 8.63 -35.93 -41.86
C LYS A 5 8.37 -35.41 -40.45
N ALA A 6 8.99 -34.28 -40.11
CA ALA A 6 8.68 -33.53 -38.90
C ALA A 6 7.31 -32.83 -39.07
N THR A 7 6.33 -33.25 -38.31
CA THR A 7 5.01 -32.62 -38.26
C THR A 7 5.09 -31.46 -37.27
N ALA A 8 5.14 -30.24 -37.77
CA ALA A 8 5.05 -29.03 -36.95
C ALA A 8 3.62 -28.90 -36.39
N GLN A 9 3.49 -29.13 -35.11
CA GLN A 9 2.25 -28.94 -34.37
C GLN A 9 2.06 -27.46 -34.06
N MET A 10 1.23 -26.81 -34.86
CA MET A 10 0.82 -25.42 -34.67
C MET A 10 0.02 -25.29 -33.36
N ALA A 11 0.64 -24.75 -32.33
CA ALA A 11 -0.04 -24.38 -31.10
C ALA A 11 -1.13 -23.35 -31.41
N ARG A 12 -2.38 -23.75 -31.37
CA ARG A 12 -3.55 -22.84 -31.45
C ARG A 12 -3.51 -21.90 -30.24
N ARG A 13 -3.15 -20.65 -30.47
CA ARG A 13 -3.36 -19.57 -29.51
C ARG A 13 -4.84 -19.47 -29.20
N ARG A 14 -5.21 -19.75 -27.95
CA ARG A 14 -6.56 -19.46 -27.44
C ARG A 14 -6.80 -17.96 -27.58
N PRO A 15 -7.96 -17.52 -28.12
CA PRO A 15 -8.29 -16.10 -28.12
C PRO A 15 -8.35 -15.65 -26.68
N GLY A 16 -7.53 -14.63 -26.34
CA GLY A 16 -7.50 -14.05 -25.01
C GLY A 16 -8.90 -13.55 -24.65
N VAL A 17 -9.47 -14.10 -23.61
CA VAL A 17 -10.62 -13.49 -22.92
C VAL A 17 -10.13 -12.11 -22.47
N ARG A 18 -10.55 -11.06 -23.16
CA ARG A 18 -10.47 -9.70 -22.64
C ARG A 18 -11.42 -9.70 -21.46
N GLU A 19 -10.89 -9.89 -20.26
CA GLU A 19 -11.62 -9.58 -19.04
C GLU A 19 -12.12 -8.14 -19.19
N ALA A 20 -13.44 -8.00 -19.23
CA ALA A 20 -14.06 -6.69 -19.24
C ALA A 20 -13.60 -5.97 -17.97
N THR A 21 -12.80 -4.92 -18.13
CA THR A 21 -12.50 -3.97 -17.05
C THR A 21 -13.83 -3.61 -16.40
N PRO A 22 -13.98 -3.76 -15.06
CA PRO A 22 -15.23 -3.43 -14.38
C PRO A 22 -15.61 -2.01 -14.76
N LYS A 23 -16.73 -1.86 -15.47
CA LYS A 23 -17.24 -0.56 -15.83
C LYS A 23 -17.65 0.12 -14.53
N PRO A 24 -17.08 1.26 -14.13
CA PRO A 24 -17.57 1.98 -12.97
C PRO A 24 -19.07 2.21 -13.15
N PRO A 25 -19.86 2.16 -12.06
CA PRO A 25 -21.28 2.48 -12.17
C PRO A 25 -21.41 3.83 -12.87
N ALA A 26 -22.33 3.95 -13.80
CA ALA A 26 -22.38 4.96 -14.86
C ALA A 26 -22.23 6.42 -14.42
N ASN A 27 -22.25 6.73 -13.11
CA ASN A 27 -21.98 8.06 -12.54
C ASN A 27 -21.45 8.00 -11.09
N GLY A 28 -20.99 6.86 -10.61
CA GLY A 28 -20.59 6.71 -9.20
C GLY A 28 -19.08 6.66 -8.97
N VAL A 29 -18.63 7.22 -7.86
CA VAL A 29 -17.26 7.15 -7.36
C VAL A 29 -17.20 6.17 -6.19
N VAL A 30 -16.28 5.22 -6.26
CA VAL A 30 -15.95 4.31 -5.17
C VAL A 30 -14.66 4.79 -4.51
N LEU A 31 -14.72 5.06 -3.21
CA LEU A 31 -13.59 5.44 -2.39
C LEU A 31 -13.12 4.25 -1.54
N ALA A 32 -11.90 3.77 -1.75
CA ALA A 32 -11.31 2.69 -0.99
C ALA A 32 -10.59 3.22 0.26
N LEU A 33 -11.03 2.77 1.46
CA LEU A 33 -10.45 3.17 2.73
C LEU A 33 -9.77 1.99 3.44
N PRO A 34 -8.60 2.22 4.09
CA PRO A 34 -7.93 1.20 4.87
C PRO A 34 -8.64 0.95 6.21
N LYS A 35 -8.70 -0.31 6.66
CA LYS A 35 -9.12 -0.65 8.03
C LYS A 35 -8.04 -0.25 9.04
N GLY A 36 -8.43 -0.08 10.30
CA GLY A 36 -7.52 0.16 11.42
C GLY A 36 -7.27 1.64 11.71
N ARG A 37 -6.10 1.95 12.27
CA ARG A 37 -5.78 3.29 12.80
C ARG A 37 -6.01 4.42 11.81
N ILE A 38 -5.55 4.27 10.57
CA ILE A 38 -5.67 5.29 9.54
C ILE A 38 -7.12 5.64 9.22
N LEU A 39 -8.05 4.68 9.35
CA LEU A 39 -9.47 4.95 9.16
C LEU A 39 -9.96 6.05 10.11
N GLY A 40 -9.60 5.98 11.39
CA GLY A 40 -9.97 7.00 12.37
C GLY A 40 -9.38 8.38 12.06
N GLU A 41 -8.16 8.42 11.51
CA GLU A 41 -7.49 9.68 11.16
C GLU A 41 -8.06 10.28 9.85
N VAL A 42 -8.52 9.47 8.90
CA VAL A 42 -9.06 9.95 7.62
C VAL A 42 -10.52 10.38 7.70
N MET A 43 -11.33 9.80 8.59
CA MET A 43 -12.76 10.12 8.68
C MET A 43 -13.04 11.61 8.93
N PRO A 44 -12.32 12.34 9.82
CA PRO A 44 -12.50 13.77 9.96
C PRO A 44 -12.22 14.57 8.69
N LEU A 45 -11.25 14.14 7.87
CA LEU A 45 -10.94 14.76 6.56
C LEU A 45 -12.08 14.55 5.58
N LEU A 46 -12.62 13.34 5.50
CA LEU A 46 -13.74 13.02 4.62
C LEU A 46 -15.00 13.80 5.01
N LYS A 47 -15.29 13.92 6.30
CA LYS A 47 -16.42 14.72 6.79
C LYS A 47 -16.28 16.18 6.39
N ARG A 48 -15.09 16.78 6.50
CA ARG A 48 -14.83 18.14 5.99
C ARG A 48 -14.99 18.25 4.48
N ALA A 49 -14.63 17.20 3.74
CA ALA A 49 -14.87 17.12 2.29
C ALA A 49 -16.35 16.86 1.93
N GLY A 50 -17.25 16.76 2.93
CA GLY A 50 -18.69 16.54 2.74
C GLY A 50 -19.05 15.08 2.43
N ILE A 51 -18.20 14.11 2.82
CA ILE A 51 -18.46 12.68 2.66
C ILE A 51 -18.72 12.08 4.05
N GLU A 52 -19.94 11.61 4.27
CA GLU A 52 -20.35 10.91 5.49
C GLU A 52 -20.92 9.54 5.12
N PRO A 53 -20.36 8.43 5.68
CA PRO A 53 -20.88 7.10 5.41
C PRO A 53 -22.22 6.88 6.12
N GLU A 54 -22.97 5.88 5.66
CA GLU A 54 -24.17 5.39 6.35
C GLU A 54 -23.85 4.84 7.74
N PRO A 55 -24.83 4.79 8.69
CA PRO A 55 -24.59 4.35 10.07
C PRO A 55 -23.99 2.93 10.20
N ALA A 56 -24.31 2.03 9.28
CA ALA A 56 -23.77 0.67 9.26
C ALA A 56 -22.23 0.62 9.10
N PHE A 57 -21.60 1.73 8.70
CA PHE A 57 -20.14 1.84 8.60
C PHE A 57 -19.47 1.80 9.97
N ASP A 58 -20.09 2.38 11.00
CA ASP A 58 -19.54 2.44 12.37
C ASP A 58 -19.97 1.25 13.22
N ASP A 59 -20.88 0.39 12.72
CA ASP A 59 -21.30 -0.82 13.41
C ASP A 59 -20.16 -1.86 13.43
N PRO A 60 -19.63 -2.22 14.63
CA PRO A 60 -18.57 -3.20 14.78
C PRO A 60 -18.98 -4.62 14.36
N ASP A 61 -20.29 -4.93 14.41
CA ASP A 61 -20.85 -6.24 14.05
C ASP A 61 -21.15 -6.35 12.56
N SER A 62 -21.11 -5.23 11.84
CA SER A 62 -21.35 -5.19 10.40
C SER A 62 -20.25 -5.95 9.63
N ARG A 63 -20.70 -6.94 8.84
CA ARG A 63 -19.82 -7.66 7.90
C ARG A 63 -19.78 -7.02 6.52
N ALA A 64 -20.49 -5.90 6.33
CA ALA A 64 -20.47 -5.16 5.08
C ALA A 64 -19.06 -4.64 4.77
N LEU A 65 -18.68 -4.66 3.51
CA LEU A 65 -17.41 -4.13 3.01
C LEU A 65 -17.60 -2.92 2.10
N LYS A 66 -18.85 -2.68 1.64
CA LYS A 66 -19.24 -1.54 0.83
C LYS A 66 -20.39 -0.84 1.52
N PHE A 67 -20.32 0.48 1.59
CA PHE A 67 -21.23 1.35 2.32
C PHE A 67 -21.67 2.50 1.42
N ALA A 68 -22.93 2.87 1.52
CA ALA A 68 -23.43 4.11 0.95
C ALA A 68 -22.88 5.32 1.73
N THR A 69 -23.05 6.50 1.14
CA THR A 69 -22.75 7.77 1.81
C THR A 69 -23.97 8.70 1.71
N ASN A 70 -23.86 9.86 2.36
CA ASN A 70 -24.81 10.96 2.21
C ASN A 70 -24.92 11.48 0.75
N LEU A 71 -24.07 11.03 -0.15
CA LEU A 71 -24.02 11.41 -1.56
C LEU A 71 -24.43 10.22 -2.44
N GLU A 72 -25.48 10.36 -3.22
CA GLU A 72 -26.07 9.28 -4.03
C GLU A 72 -25.07 8.57 -4.94
N ASN A 73 -24.08 9.33 -5.46
CA ASN A 73 -23.09 8.82 -6.42
C ASN A 73 -21.73 8.49 -5.79
N VAL A 74 -21.63 8.42 -4.47
CA VAL A 74 -20.39 8.10 -3.76
C VAL A 74 -20.60 6.93 -2.83
N SER A 75 -19.77 5.92 -2.93
CA SER A 75 -19.73 4.79 -2.00
C SER A 75 -18.35 4.55 -1.45
N ILE A 76 -18.27 3.96 -0.28
CA ILE A 76 -17.01 3.63 0.40
C ILE A 76 -16.85 2.11 0.44
N ILE A 77 -15.66 1.61 0.13
CA ILE A 77 -15.26 0.24 0.46
C ILE A 77 -14.19 0.24 1.55
N ARG A 78 -14.32 -0.70 2.49
CA ARG A 78 -13.41 -0.82 3.64
C ARG A 78 -12.58 -2.09 3.52
N VAL A 79 -11.30 -1.94 3.20
CA VAL A 79 -10.38 -3.03 2.86
C VAL A 79 -9.09 -2.99 3.69
N ARG A 80 -8.18 -3.95 3.54
CA ARG A 80 -6.85 -3.89 4.15
C ARG A 80 -6.00 -2.82 3.46
N SER A 81 -5.07 -2.20 4.20
CA SER A 81 -4.25 -1.08 3.69
C SER A 81 -3.53 -1.40 2.38
N PHE A 82 -2.94 -2.60 2.25
CA PHE A 82 -2.27 -3.03 1.02
C PHE A 82 -3.23 -3.23 -0.15
N ASP A 83 -4.48 -3.63 0.13
CA ASP A 83 -5.46 -3.90 -0.90
C ASP A 83 -6.03 -2.61 -1.51
N VAL A 84 -5.99 -1.46 -0.79
CA VAL A 84 -6.46 -0.18 -1.32
C VAL A 84 -5.78 0.15 -2.64
N ALA A 85 -4.45 0.08 -2.70
CA ALA A 85 -3.69 0.37 -3.91
C ALA A 85 -4.12 -0.54 -5.07
N THR A 86 -4.34 -1.82 -4.80
CA THR A 86 -4.81 -2.79 -5.80
C THR A 86 -6.21 -2.46 -6.31
N PHE A 87 -7.17 -2.18 -5.42
CA PHE A 87 -8.53 -1.82 -5.83
C PHE A 87 -8.56 -0.56 -6.71
N VAL A 88 -7.71 0.43 -6.39
CA VAL A 88 -7.62 1.66 -7.17
C VAL A 88 -6.86 1.42 -8.49
N ALA A 89 -5.74 0.69 -8.48
CA ALA A 89 -4.95 0.44 -9.68
C ALA A 89 -5.77 -0.30 -10.76
N PHE A 90 -6.54 -1.29 -10.36
CA PHE A 90 -7.39 -2.07 -11.28
C PHE A 90 -8.76 -1.43 -11.56
N GLY A 91 -9.03 -0.21 -11.08
CA GLY A 91 -10.23 0.56 -11.40
C GLY A 91 -11.52 0.11 -10.70
N ALA A 92 -11.43 -0.81 -9.75
CA ALA A 92 -12.57 -1.20 -8.90
C ALA A 92 -12.97 -0.07 -7.92
N ALA A 93 -12.02 0.78 -7.56
CA ALA A 93 -12.24 2.06 -6.91
C ALA A 93 -11.57 3.18 -7.74
N GLN A 94 -12.19 4.35 -7.80
CA GLN A 94 -11.64 5.51 -8.52
C GLN A 94 -10.67 6.29 -7.66
N LEU A 95 -10.93 6.30 -6.36
CA LEU A 95 -10.15 6.99 -5.33
C LEU A 95 -9.84 6.04 -4.18
N GLY A 96 -8.82 6.34 -3.41
CA GLY A 96 -8.51 5.60 -2.19
C GLY A 96 -7.56 6.36 -1.27
N VAL A 97 -7.40 5.85 -0.05
CA VAL A 97 -6.40 6.35 0.91
C VAL A 97 -5.42 5.23 1.21
N ALA A 98 -4.15 5.46 0.85
CA ALA A 98 -3.07 4.50 1.07
C ALA A 98 -1.82 5.20 1.62
N GLY A 99 -1.06 4.51 2.45
CA GLY A 99 0.25 4.98 2.89
C GLY A 99 1.24 5.05 1.72
N SER A 100 2.16 6.00 1.77
CA SER A 100 3.22 6.10 0.75
C SER A 100 4.14 4.85 0.74
N ASP A 101 4.21 4.12 1.85
CA ASP A 101 4.85 2.81 1.95
C ASP A 101 4.23 1.78 0.99
N VAL A 102 2.91 1.70 0.96
CA VAL A 102 2.16 0.81 0.06
C VAL A 102 2.38 1.21 -1.40
N LEU A 103 2.39 2.52 -1.69
CA LEU A 103 2.64 3.01 -3.05
C LEU A 103 4.06 2.70 -3.52
N MET A 104 5.06 2.89 -2.65
CA MET A 104 6.46 2.55 -2.94
C MET A 104 6.66 1.04 -3.13
N GLU A 105 5.96 0.21 -2.36
CA GLU A 105 6.05 -1.25 -2.48
C GLU A 105 5.32 -1.77 -3.70
N PHE A 106 4.11 -1.24 -3.96
CA PHE A 106 3.26 -1.66 -5.07
C PHE A 106 3.78 -1.18 -6.43
N ASP A 107 4.36 0.01 -6.48
CA ASP A 107 5.01 0.67 -7.62
C ASP A 107 4.23 0.53 -8.96
N TYR A 108 2.90 0.77 -8.91
CA TYR A 108 2.01 0.58 -10.04
C TYR A 108 1.81 1.88 -10.82
N PRO A 109 2.13 1.94 -12.14
CA PRO A 109 2.11 3.18 -12.91
C PRO A 109 0.70 3.76 -13.11
N GLU A 110 -0.35 2.96 -12.92
CA GLU A 110 -1.74 3.39 -13.04
C GLU A 110 -2.23 4.22 -11.83
N LEU A 111 -1.44 4.28 -10.76
CA LEU A 111 -1.75 5.10 -9.60
C LEU A 111 -1.21 6.52 -9.75
N TYR A 112 -1.99 7.48 -9.29
CA TYR A 112 -1.61 8.88 -9.12
C TYR A 112 -1.91 9.30 -7.68
N ALA A 113 -0.96 9.94 -6.99
CA ALA A 113 -1.09 10.34 -5.59
C ALA A 113 -0.97 11.88 -5.47
N PRO A 114 -2.03 12.65 -5.81
CA PRO A 114 -1.97 14.11 -5.92
C PRO A 114 -1.98 14.86 -4.59
N VAL A 115 -2.38 14.22 -3.48
CA VAL A 115 -2.55 14.91 -2.19
C VAL A 115 -1.89 14.09 -1.08
N ASP A 116 -0.99 14.73 -0.33
CA ASP A 116 -0.54 14.25 0.97
C ASP A 116 -1.59 14.63 2.01
N LEU A 117 -2.13 13.65 2.70
CA LEU A 117 -3.16 13.89 3.71
C LEU A 117 -2.59 14.33 5.06
N GLY A 118 -1.27 14.27 5.24
CA GLY A 118 -0.59 14.68 6.46
C GLY A 118 -0.82 13.78 7.69
N ILE A 119 -1.52 12.68 7.52
CA ILE A 119 -1.90 11.73 8.58
C ILE A 119 -1.12 10.42 8.50
N GLY A 120 -1.15 9.62 9.56
CA GLY A 120 -0.50 8.32 9.62
C GLY A 120 1.02 8.40 9.57
N ARG A 121 1.63 9.48 10.06
CA ARG A 121 3.08 9.71 10.02
C ARG A 121 3.84 8.59 10.70
N CYS A 122 4.78 8.00 9.96
CA CYS A 122 5.73 7.00 10.43
C CYS A 122 6.92 6.96 9.46
N ARG A 123 7.80 5.98 9.63
CA ARG A 123 8.94 5.77 8.74
C ARG A 123 9.15 4.29 8.48
N ILE A 124 9.71 3.95 7.32
CA ILE A 124 10.26 2.62 7.05
C ILE A 124 11.70 2.64 7.52
N ALA A 125 12.07 1.66 8.33
CA ALA A 125 13.41 1.57 8.89
C ALA A 125 13.95 0.14 8.90
N VAL A 126 15.27 0.03 8.87
CA VAL A 126 16.01 -1.19 9.18
C VAL A 126 16.19 -1.24 10.68
N ALA A 127 15.87 -2.36 11.30
CA ALA A 127 16.12 -2.60 12.72
C ALA A 127 16.82 -3.95 12.92
N GLU A 128 17.63 -4.05 13.97
CA GLU A 128 18.33 -5.26 14.36
C GLU A 128 18.40 -5.40 15.90
N PRO A 129 18.73 -6.60 16.44
CA PRO A 129 18.99 -6.76 17.86
C PRO A 129 20.06 -5.82 18.39
N ALA A 130 19.80 -5.19 19.53
CA ALA A 130 20.73 -4.24 20.16
C ALA A 130 22.13 -4.82 20.41
N GLU A 131 22.20 -6.12 20.69
CA GLU A 131 23.46 -6.85 20.91
C GLU A 131 24.38 -6.89 19.68
N LEU A 132 23.83 -6.71 18.46
CA LEU A 132 24.59 -6.72 17.23
C LEU A 132 25.29 -5.39 16.93
N LEU A 133 24.84 -4.27 17.50
CA LEU A 133 25.38 -2.93 17.24
C LEU A 133 26.90 -2.82 17.38
N ALA A 134 27.48 -3.53 18.34
CA ALA A 134 28.92 -3.47 18.61
C ALA A 134 29.76 -4.32 17.64
N SER A 135 29.15 -5.29 16.96
CA SER A 135 29.84 -6.29 16.15
C SER A 135 29.50 -6.24 14.67
N ASP A 136 28.46 -5.53 14.31
CA ASP A 136 27.97 -5.47 12.94
C ASP A 136 28.31 -4.12 12.29
N ASP A 137 28.99 -4.18 11.13
CA ASP A 137 29.38 -3.01 10.36
C ASP A 137 28.64 -3.00 9.02
N PRO A 138 27.67 -2.08 8.81
CA PRO A 138 26.91 -1.97 7.57
C PRO A 138 27.77 -1.79 6.31
N ALA A 139 28.98 -1.20 6.44
CA ALA A 139 29.89 -1.03 5.31
C ALA A 139 30.48 -2.36 4.80
N ARG A 140 30.38 -3.41 5.58
CA ARG A 140 30.91 -4.76 5.24
C ARG A 140 29.83 -5.72 4.74
N TRP A 141 28.58 -5.26 4.62
CA TRP A 141 27.50 -6.11 4.15
C TRP A 141 27.62 -6.33 2.64
N SER A 142 27.70 -7.59 2.22
CA SER A 142 27.56 -8.01 0.81
C SER A 142 26.24 -8.74 0.57
N HIS A 143 25.73 -9.43 1.60
CA HIS A 143 24.47 -10.15 1.60
C HIS A 143 23.81 -10.04 2.97
N VAL A 144 22.50 -9.79 2.97
CA VAL A 144 21.67 -9.70 4.19
C VAL A 144 20.40 -10.50 4.03
N ARG A 145 19.96 -11.15 5.12
CA ARG A 145 18.64 -11.76 5.21
C ARG A 145 17.75 -10.89 6.10
N VAL A 146 16.58 -10.51 5.57
CA VAL A 146 15.71 -9.49 6.17
C VAL A 146 14.27 -10.00 6.18
N ALA A 147 13.63 -10.00 7.36
CA ALA A 147 12.18 -10.21 7.43
C ALA A 147 11.47 -8.87 7.22
N THR A 148 10.48 -8.86 6.34
CA THR A 148 9.83 -7.61 5.95
C THR A 148 8.43 -7.83 5.38
N LYS A 149 7.59 -6.83 5.52
CA LYS A 149 6.33 -6.69 4.78
C LYS A 149 6.54 -6.02 3.41
N TYR A 150 7.71 -5.41 3.20
CA TYR A 150 8.07 -4.55 2.07
C TYR A 150 9.26 -5.09 1.27
N PRO A 151 9.12 -6.25 0.61
CA PRO A 151 10.26 -6.87 -0.08
C PRO A 151 10.82 -6.03 -1.23
N GLU A 152 10.00 -5.28 -1.97
CA GLU A 152 10.49 -4.47 -3.09
C GLU A 152 11.25 -3.23 -2.61
N ILE A 153 10.72 -2.53 -1.60
CA ILE A 153 11.42 -1.41 -0.96
C ILE A 153 12.75 -1.89 -0.37
N THR A 154 12.72 -3.02 0.34
CA THR A 154 13.91 -3.61 0.98
C THR A 154 14.98 -3.94 -0.06
N ARG A 155 14.63 -4.66 -1.14
CA ARG A 155 15.58 -5.00 -2.20
C ARG A 155 16.18 -3.77 -2.85
N ARG A 156 15.37 -2.78 -3.21
CA ARG A 156 15.84 -1.52 -3.82
C ARG A 156 16.79 -0.77 -2.90
N HIS A 157 16.47 -0.70 -1.62
CA HIS A 157 17.29 -0.03 -0.62
C HIS A 157 18.68 -0.64 -0.49
N PHE A 158 18.79 -1.96 -0.33
CA PHE A 158 20.06 -2.64 -0.21
C PHE A 158 20.83 -2.71 -1.54
N ALA A 159 20.13 -2.90 -2.66
CA ALA A 159 20.74 -2.92 -3.99
C ALA A 159 21.42 -1.59 -4.34
N ALA A 160 20.84 -0.44 -3.92
CA ALA A 160 21.46 0.88 -4.12
C ALA A 160 22.84 1.02 -3.45
N ARG A 161 23.20 0.11 -2.53
CA ARG A 161 24.48 0.03 -1.82
C ARG A 161 25.33 -1.17 -2.25
N GLY A 162 24.92 -1.87 -3.28
CA GLY A 162 25.60 -3.08 -3.73
C GLY A 162 25.40 -4.30 -2.82
N VAL A 163 24.43 -4.26 -1.91
CA VAL A 163 24.12 -5.36 -0.98
C VAL A 163 22.97 -6.20 -1.52
N GLN A 164 23.15 -7.52 -1.54
CA GLN A 164 22.08 -8.44 -1.91
C GLN A 164 21.17 -8.73 -0.70
N ALA A 165 19.86 -8.44 -0.81
CA ALA A 165 18.88 -8.72 0.23
C ALA A 165 18.04 -9.96 -0.10
N GLU A 166 18.14 -10.99 0.73
CA GLU A 166 17.21 -12.11 0.80
C GLU A 166 16.03 -11.71 1.68
N CYS A 167 14.87 -11.42 1.07
CA CYS A 167 13.69 -10.99 1.80
C CYS A 167 12.80 -12.15 2.20
N ILE A 168 12.54 -12.31 3.49
CA ILE A 168 11.54 -13.22 4.05
C ILE A 168 10.26 -12.40 4.25
N LYS A 169 9.26 -12.63 3.40
CA LYS A 169 8.00 -11.89 3.46
C LYS A 169 7.14 -12.37 4.62
N LEU A 170 6.87 -11.46 5.55
CA LEU A 170 5.90 -11.61 6.63
C LEU A 170 4.80 -10.56 6.51
N ASN A 171 3.65 -10.78 7.14
CA ASN A 171 2.53 -9.84 7.16
C ASN A 171 2.40 -9.08 8.48
N GLY A 172 3.14 -9.47 9.51
CA GLY A 172 3.18 -8.87 10.84
C GLY A 172 4.12 -9.62 11.76
N ALA A 173 4.30 -9.11 12.98
CA ALA A 173 5.18 -9.68 14.00
C ALA A 173 6.64 -9.88 13.51
N MET A 174 7.15 -8.92 12.76
CA MET A 174 8.52 -8.94 12.21
C MET A 174 9.56 -9.11 13.33
N GLU A 175 9.31 -8.53 14.49
CA GLU A 175 10.20 -8.51 15.67
C GLU A 175 10.50 -9.92 16.21
N LEU A 176 9.64 -10.90 15.92
CA LEU A 176 9.89 -12.31 16.29
C LEU A 176 10.95 -12.96 15.39
N ALA A 177 11.14 -12.49 14.18
CA ALA A 177 12.03 -13.13 13.22
C ALA A 177 13.50 -13.18 13.69
N PRO A 178 14.11 -12.12 14.23
CA PRO A 178 15.43 -12.17 14.82
C PRO A 178 15.48 -13.06 16.06
N LYS A 179 14.50 -12.96 16.96
CA LYS A 179 14.45 -13.76 18.19
C LYS A 179 14.39 -15.28 17.95
N LEU A 180 13.79 -15.68 16.83
CA LEU A 180 13.68 -17.08 16.41
C LEU A 180 14.79 -17.51 15.45
N GLY A 181 15.78 -16.66 15.20
CA GLY A 181 16.92 -16.97 14.34
C GLY A 181 16.60 -17.04 12.84
N LEU A 182 15.44 -16.52 12.42
CA LEU A 182 15.02 -16.54 11.02
C LEU A 182 15.85 -15.56 10.16
N CYS A 183 16.20 -14.41 10.76
CA CYS A 183 17.05 -13.39 10.13
C CYS A 183 17.76 -12.59 11.23
N ARG A 184 18.69 -11.72 10.83
CA ARG A 184 19.35 -10.77 11.75
C ARG A 184 18.69 -9.40 11.76
N ARG A 185 17.97 -9.05 10.69
CA ARG A 185 17.42 -7.72 10.47
C ARG A 185 15.98 -7.78 10.04
N ILE A 186 15.26 -6.75 10.37
CA ILE A 186 13.90 -6.51 9.87
C ILE A 186 13.84 -5.17 9.14
N VAL A 187 12.90 -5.06 8.21
CA VAL A 187 12.46 -3.78 7.63
C VAL A 187 10.97 -3.68 7.83
N ASP A 188 10.55 -2.69 8.62
CA ASP A 188 9.13 -2.47 8.91
C ASP A 188 8.85 -0.98 9.19
N LEU A 189 7.57 -0.65 9.39
CA LEU A 189 7.13 0.67 9.79
C LEU A 189 7.45 0.92 11.27
N VAL A 190 8.05 2.06 11.53
CA VAL A 190 8.34 2.55 12.88
C VAL A 190 7.62 3.87 13.07
N SER A 191 6.71 3.93 14.06
CA SER A 191 6.05 5.16 14.48
C SER A 191 6.80 5.77 15.67
N THR A 192 6.56 5.28 16.88
CA THR A 192 7.23 5.73 18.10
C THR A 192 8.52 4.97 18.41
N GLY A 193 8.66 3.74 17.92
CA GLY A 193 9.75 2.83 18.25
C GLY A 193 9.46 1.90 19.43
N ALA A 194 8.36 2.09 20.15
CA ALA A 194 8.04 1.30 21.34
C ALA A 194 7.98 -0.21 21.09
N THR A 195 7.51 -0.64 19.91
CA THR A 195 7.48 -2.09 19.58
C THR A 195 8.88 -2.65 19.39
N LEU A 196 9.80 -1.88 18.78
CA LEU A 196 11.20 -2.28 18.63
C LEU A 196 11.84 -2.43 20.01
N GLU A 197 11.71 -1.40 20.86
CA GLU A 197 12.26 -1.37 22.21
C GLU A 197 11.75 -2.54 23.05
N ALA A 198 10.43 -2.82 23.05
CA ALA A 198 9.83 -3.94 23.77
C ALA A 198 10.32 -5.33 23.28
N ASN A 199 10.99 -5.37 22.12
CA ASN A 199 11.54 -6.59 21.54
C ASN A 199 13.06 -6.59 21.43
N ASP A 200 13.76 -5.70 22.15
CA ASP A 200 15.22 -5.57 22.19
C ASP A 200 15.83 -5.27 20.81
N LEU A 201 15.05 -4.60 19.93
CA LEU A 201 15.51 -4.16 18.62
C LEU A 201 15.78 -2.66 18.63
N VAL A 202 16.74 -2.25 17.83
CA VAL A 202 17.10 -0.85 17.60
C VAL A 202 17.00 -0.51 16.13
N GLU A 203 16.54 0.70 15.86
CA GLU A 203 16.58 1.25 14.51
C GLU A 203 18.01 1.62 14.15
N VAL A 204 18.53 1.04 13.08
CA VAL A 204 19.89 1.31 12.61
C VAL A 204 19.92 2.20 11.37
N GLU A 205 18.83 2.23 10.63
CA GLU A 205 18.77 3.01 9.42
C GLU A 205 17.32 3.35 9.01
N ARG A 206 17.13 4.60 8.61
CA ARG A 206 15.85 5.09 8.05
C ARG A 206 15.88 5.00 6.53
N ILE A 207 14.88 4.34 5.96
CA ILE A 207 14.74 4.16 4.51
C ILE A 207 13.91 5.30 3.91
N ALA A 208 12.73 5.57 4.48
CA ALA A 208 11.81 6.58 3.98
C ALA A 208 10.83 7.07 5.03
N ASP A 209 10.37 8.31 4.87
CA ASP A 209 9.21 8.84 5.60
C ASP A 209 7.92 8.39 4.95
N VAL A 210 6.92 8.15 5.77
CA VAL A 210 5.60 7.68 5.34
C VAL A 210 4.52 8.58 5.87
N THR A 211 3.61 8.94 4.95
CA THR A 211 2.32 9.58 5.24
C THR A 211 1.25 8.93 4.39
N SER A 212 -0.01 9.08 4.77
CA SER A 212 -1.13 8.64 3.94
C SER A 212 -1.38 9.62 2.79
N ARG A 213 -1.69 9.08 1.63
CA ARG A 213 -1.93 9.80 0.39
C ARG A 213 -3.35 9.53 -0.12
N LEU A 214 -3.95 10.55 -0.73
CA LEU A 214 -5.05 10.31 -1.65
C LEU A 214 -4.48 9.66 -2.91
N VAL A 215 -4.98 8.48 -3.26
CA VAL A 215 -4.61 7.77 -4.49
C VAL A 215 -5.77 7.77 -5.47
N VAL A 216 -5.45 7.89 -6.74
CA VAL A 216 -6.40 8.08 -7.83
C VAL A 216 -6.06 7.11 -8.96
N ASN A 217 -7.07 6.45 -9.52
CA ASN A 217 -6.91 5.69 -10.74
C ASN A 217 -6.71 6.65 -11.92
N ARG A 218 -5.59 6.55 -12.64
CA ARG A 218 -5.27 7.43 -13.78
C ARG A 218 -6.26 7.34 -14.91
N THR A 219 -6.81 6.15 -15.17
CA THR A 219 -7.82 5.96 -16.22
C THR A 219 -9.11 6.66 -15.83
N ALA A 220 -9.56 6.52 -14.56
CA ALA A 220 -10.73 7.23 -14.06
C ALA A 220 -10.57 8.76 -14.17
N LEU A 221 -9.39 9.29 -13.82
CA LEU A 221 -9.10 10.72 -13.95
C LEU A 221 -9.14 11.18 -15.41
N LYS A 222 -8.62 10.38 -16.34
CA LYS A 222 -8.64 10.72 -17.80
C LYS A 222 -10.04 10.64 -18.40
N THR A 223 -10.87 9.70 -17.96
CA THR A 223 -12.21 9.49 -18.53
C THR A 223 -13.28 10.36 -17.89
N HIS A 224 -13.08 10.80 -16.63
CA HIS A 224 -14.02 11.63 -15.87
C HIS A 224 -13.26 12.76 -15.15
N PRO A 225 -12.56 13.65 -15.88
CA PRO A 225 -11.65 14.62 -15.27
C PRO A 225 -12.35 15.62 -14.35
N GLU A 226 -13.56 16.07 -14.70
CA GLU A 226 -14.32 17.02 -13.89
C GLU A 226 -14.76 16.41 -12.55
N VAL A 227 -15.29 15.19 -12.56
CA VAL A 227 -15.77 14.50 -11.36
C VAL A 227 -14.61 14.14 -10.45
N ILE A 228 -13.60 13.45 -10.99
CA ILE A 228 -12.45 13.00 -10.20
C ILE A 228 -11.56 14.17 -9.77
N GLY A 229 -11.35 15.15 -10.65
CA GLY A 229 -10.65 16.40 -10.34
C GLY A 229 -11.35 17.18 -9.22
N GLY A 230 -12.68 17.31 -9.28
CA GLY A 230 -13.46 17.95 -8.24
C GLY A 230 -13.30 17.29 -6.86
N TRP A 231 -13.21 15.94 -6.81
CA TRP A 231 -12.94 15.23 -5.56
C TRP A 231 -11.52 15.43 -5.04
N ILE A 232 -10.53 15.49 -5.94
CA ILE A 232 -9.13 15.79 -5.56
C ILE A 232 -9.06 17.16 -4.89
N GLU A 233 -9.70 18.19 -5.47
CA GLU A 233 -9.68 19.54 -4.91
C GLU A 233 -10.41 19.61 -3.57
N ARG A 234 -11.61 19.02 -3.46
CA ARG A 234 -12.35 18.98 -2.18
C ARG A 234 -11.54 18.35 -1.04
N ILE A 235 -10.86 17.23 -1.33
CA ILE A 235 -10.03 16.56 -0.32
C ILE A 235 -8.80 17.41 0.00
N ARG A 236 -8.19 18.06 -1.00
CA ARG A 236 -7.07 18.99 -0.79
C ARG A 236 -7.46 20.16 0.13
N GLU A 237 -8.60 20.79 -0.13
CA GLU A 237 -9.14 21.86 0.72
C GLU A 237 -9.40 21.38 2.15
N ALA A 238 -9.98 20.17 2.32
CA ALA A 238 -10.21 19.58 3.63
C ALA A 238 -8.92 19.33 4.42
N VAL A 239 -7.80 19.04 3.75
CA VAL A 239 -6.48 18.89 4.37
C VAL A 239 -5.94 20.25 4.81
N VAL A 240 -6.02 21.27 3.95
CA VAL A 240 -5.55 22.65 4.29
C VAL A 240 -6.29 23.21 5.51
N LEU A 241 -7.59 22.95 5.62
CA LEU A 241 -8.41 23.39 6.76
C LEU A 241 -8.12 22.59 8.06
N ALA A 242 -7.31 21.53 7.97
CA ALA A 242 -6.97 20.66 9.11
C ALA A 242 -5.65 21.02 9.79
N GLY A 243 -4.73 21.69 9.08
CA GLY A 243 -3.41 22.10 9.54
C GLY A 243 -3.37 23.51 10.02
#